data_a9e6b57abbd5a34133c93d25433efcb4
#
_entry.id   a9e6b57abbd5a34133c93d25433efcb4
#
_cell.length_a   1.000
_cell.length_b   1.000
_cell.length_c   1.000
_cell.angle_alpha   90.00
_cell.angle_beta   90.00
_cell.angle_gamma   90.00
#
_symmetry.space_group_name_H-M   'P 1'
#
loop_
_entity.id
_entity.type
_entity.pdbx_description
1 polymer ?
#
loop_
_entity_poly.entity_id
_entity_poly.type
_entity_poly.pdbx_seq_one_letter_code
_entity_poly.pdbx_strand_id
1 'polypeptide(L)'
;MINEFCKEINEHIKKSETGCLKIKNLKQPETSWSLYFVLGRLSWANGGDHSLRRLYRHLKQEISKPMQQEVTPKETVSVEYNWLGTLFRNDLLSIKQVVEIKRKIKVEVLFDLFQIFHFQGEVGSKSGENTELSWEWFPNVRTDNYIHIPPDLANSSQEVMTMAQQQWKKWEQAGLKECLPNQAPMMTDAESIKQATAAQTFEKLKQLLTGKQTLRDIAVETKRDVLSVTQALWGFYKKGWLEFKDIPDLDWETLTQGSYCSINPSRSSQNSQKKFLVACVDDSPQVTQTMEEILRSGGYDCISINDPLRASATLLKVKPDLIFLDLIMPNTNGYEICSKLRKVSSFRETPIIILTGKDGLIDRMRAKMVGANEYISKPVQRSMILRTAQDYLLNPSAVSTEIAS
;
A
#
# COMPACT_ATOMS: atom_id res chain seq x y z
N MET A 1 -23.80 23.82 3.62
CA MET A 1 -23.09 22.72 2.96
C MET A 1 -22.43 21.73 3.93
N ILE A 2 -21.50 22.11 4.86
CA ILE A 2 -20.89 21.14 5.82
C ILE A 2 -21.96 20.38 6.61
N ASN A 3 -22.99 21.07 7.13
CA ASN A 3 -24.05 20.42 7.89
C ASN A 3 -24.91 19.48 7.03
N GLU A 4 -25.17 19.80 5.78
CA GLU A 4 -25.90 18.96 4.83
C GLU A 4 -25.08 17.71 4.47
N PHE A 5 -23.79 17.88 4.18
CA PHE A 5 -22.88 16.78 3.95
C PHE A 5 -22.78 15.84 5.15
N CYS A 6 -22.64 16.38 6.37
CA CYS A 6 -22.63 15.57 7.58
C CYS A 6 -23.97 14.86 7.80
N LYS A 7 -25.11 15.48 7.44
CA LYS A 7 -26.43 14.87 7.51
C LYS A 7 -26.53 13.68 6.56
N GLU A 8 -26.09 13.84 5.31
CA GLU A 8 -26.04 12.77 4.31
C GLU A 8 -25.23 11.56 4.79
N ILE A 9 -24.00 11.78 5.27
CA ILE A 9 -23.18 10.71 5.85
C ILE A 9 -23.91 10.01 7.00
N ASN A 10 -24.53 10.77 7.90
CA ASN A 10 -25.24 10.22 9.06
C ASN A 10 -26.49 9.41 8.65
N GLU A 11 -27.13 9.74 7.54
CA GLU A 11 -28.25 8.96 7.01
C GLU A 11 -27.78 7.58 6.53
N HIS A 12 -26.68 7.50 5.77
CA HIS A 12 -26.10 6.23 5.33
C HIS A 12 -25.64 5.36 6.52
N ILE A 13 -25.07 5.99 7.56
CA ILE A 13 -24.69 5.31 8.80
C ILE A 13 -25.92 4.72 9.50
N LYS A 14 -26.98 5.52 9.70
CA LYS A 14 -28.21 5.10 10.39
C LYS A 14 -28.95 3.99 9.66
N LYS A 15 -28.99 4.06 8.32
CA LYS A 15 -29.64 3.04 7.48
C LYS A 15 -28.79 1.78 7.30
N SER A 16 -27.57 1.74 7.87
CA SER A 16 -26.61 0.64 7.69
C SER A 16 -26.34 0.31 6.23
N GLU A 17 -26.24 1.31 5.38
CA GLU A 17 -26.08 1.15 3.95
C GLU A 17 -24.65 0.69 3.58
N THR A 18 -24.54 -0.03 2.46
CA THR A 18 -23.27 -0.39 1.82
C THR A 18 -23.19 0.29 0.48
N GLY A 19 -22.12 1.04 0.23
CA GLY A 19 -21.96 1.79 -1.02
C GLY A 19 -20.81 2.79 -0.94
N CYS A 20 -20.76 3.67 -1.92
CA CYS A 20 -19.75 4.72 -2.05
C CYS A 20 -20.41 6.09 -2.24
N LEU A 21 -20.07 7.05 -1.40
CA LEU A 21 -20.37 8.45 -1.60
C LEU A 21 -19.20 9.08 -2.36
N LYS A 22 -19.43 9.42 -3.63
CA LYS A 22 -18.44 10.13 -4.47
C LYS A 22 -18.69 11.62 -4.40
N ILE A 23 -17.63 12.37 -4.12
CA ILE A 23 -17.62 13.83 -4.09
C ILE A 23 -16.73 14.30 -5.24
N LYS A 24 -17.23 15.21 -6.07
CA LYS A 24 -16.54 15.77 -7.23
C LYS A 24 -16.42 17.28 -7.10
N ASN A 25 -15.28 17.80 -7.45
CA ASN A 25 -15.12 19.23 -7.70
C ASN A 25 -15.53 19.52 -9.14
N LEU A 26 -16.64 20.25 -9.35
CA LEU A 26 -17.17 20.53 -10.69
C LEU A 26 -16.27 21.48 -11.49
N LYS A 27 -15.46 22.30 -10.83
CA LYS A 27 -14.50 23.21 -11.47
C LYS A 27 -13.12 22.56 -11.73
N GLN A 28 -12.82 21.45 -11.03
CA GLN A 28 -11.61 20.65 -11.20
C GLN A 28 -12.00 19.18 -11.20
N PRO A 29 -12.52 18.65 -12.32
CA PRO A 29 -13.09 17.30 -12.41
C PRO A 29 -12.10 16.17 -12.09
N GLU A 30 -10.81 16.42 -12.22
CA GLU A 30 -9.73 15.51 -11.83
C GLU A 30 -9.63 15.34 -10.29
N THR A 31 -10.08 16.34 -9.53
CA THR A 31 -10.08 16.27 -8.07
C THR A 31 -11.40 15.72 -7.57
N SER A 32 -11.35 14.53 -7.02
CA SER A 32 -12.53 13.84 -6.47
C SER A 32 -12.17 13.06 -5.20
N TRP A 33 -13.20 12.77 -4.39
CA TRP A 33 -13.09 11.96 -3.19
C TRP A 33 -14.11 10.84 -3.22
N SER A 34 -13.78 9.75 -2.57
CA SER A 34 -14.67 8.60 -2.41
C SER A 34 -14.68 8.13 -0.96
N LEU A 35 -15.87 8.05 -0.37
CA LEU A 35 -16.11 7.55 0.98
C LEU A 35 -16.85 6.23 0.87
N TYR A 36 -16.22 5.12 1.26
CA TYR A 36 -16.79 3.78 1.16
C TYR A 36 -17.39 3.33 2.48
N PHE A 37 -18.62 2.89 2.43
CA PHE A 37 -19.38 2.39 3.57
C PHE A 37 -19.67 0.90 3.42
N VAL A 38 -19.57 0.18 4.53
CA VAL A 38 -19.96 -1.23 4.64
C VAL A 38 -20.83 -1.37 5.88
N LEU A 39 -22.11 -1.71 5.68
CA LEU A 39 -23.10 -1.81 6.76
C LEU A 39 -23.12 -0.54 7.64
N GLY A 40 -23.16 0.63 7.03
CA GLY A 40 -23.14 1.93 7.70
C GLY A 40 -21.82 2.34 8.34
N ARG A 41 -20.74 1.55 8.17
CA ARG A 41 -19.42 1.89 8.69
C ARG A 41 -18.55 2.46 7.59
N LEU A 42 -17.97 3.65 7.82
CA LEU A 42 -16.99 4.25 6.92
C LEU A 42 -15.72 3.37 6.93
N SER A 43 -15.61 2.49 5.94
CA SER A 43 -14.55 1.50 5.84
C SER A 43 -13.27 2.06 5.24
N TRP A 44 -13.41 3.00 4.27
CA TRP A 44 -12.28 3.62 3.59
C TRP A 44 -12.65 5.02 3.09
N ALA A 45 -11.64 5.86 2.92
CA ALA A 45 -11.75 7.16 2.27
C ALA A 45 -10.50 7.42 1.44
N ASN A 46 -10.64 7.95 0.23
CA ASN A 46 -9.53 8.33 -0.63
C ASN A 46 -9.88 9.56 -1.47
N GLY A 47 -8.91 10.00 -2.28
CA GLY A 47 -9.05 11.13 -3.18
C GLY A 47 -8.42 12.42 -2.64
N GLY A 48 -8.65 13.52 -3.34
CA GLY A 48 -7.94 14.78 -3.16
C GLY A 48 -6.56 14.77 -3.80
N ASP A 49 -5.80 15.85 -3.60
CA ASP A 49 -4.58 16.11 -4.37
C ASP A 49 -3.40 15.20 -4.00
N HIS A 50 -3.37 14.63 -2.79
CA HIS A 50 -2.22 13.93 -2.23
C HIS A 50 -2.57 12.55 -1.65
N SER A 51 -3.21 11.70 -2.43
CA SER A 51 -3.69 10.40 -1.95
C SER A 51 -2.54 9.42 -1.66
N LEU A 52 -1.55 9.32 -2.54
CA LEU A 52 -0.37 8.48 -2.35
C LEU A 52 0.56 9.03 -1.27
N ARG A 53 0.79 10.34 -1.25
CA ARG A 53 1.58 11.02 -0.24
C ARG A 53 0.98 10.84 1.16
N ARG A 54 -0.35 10.90 1.29
CA ARG A 54 -1.10 10.62 2.52
C ARG A 54 -0.83 9.21 3.03
N LEU A 55 -1.04 8.21 2.18
CA LEU A 55 -0.79 6.82 2.54
C LEU A 55 0.67 6.60 2.94
N TYR A 56 1.62 7.05 2.12
CA TYR A 56 3.06 6.92 2.38
C TYR A 56 3.45 7.52 3.72
N ARG A 57 2.96 8.72 4.03
CA ARG A 57 3.22 9.42 5.29
C ARG A 57 2.77 8.61 6.51
N HIS A 58 1.58 8.03 6.46
CA HIS A 58 1.06 7.20 7.54
C HIS A 58 1.78 5.84 7.64
N LEU A 59 2.14 5.24 6.52
CA LEU A 59 2.97 4.03 6.50
C LEU A 59 4.35 4.27 7.13
N LYS A 60 5.00 5.38 6.81
CA LYS A 60 6.32 5.74 7.36
C LYS A 60 6.31 5.88 8.90
N GLN A 61 5.18 6.21 9.49
CA GLN A 61 5.04 6.27 10.96
C GLN A 61 4.96 4.88 11.60
N GLU A 62 4.43 3.90 10.90
CA GLU A 62 4.12 2.57 11.43
C GLU A 62 5.17 1.50 11.06
N ILE A 63 5.90 1.72 9.96
CA ILE A 63 6.89 0.76 9.46
C ILE A 63 8.30 1.31 9.68
N SER A 64 9.10 0.61 10.49
CA SER A 64 10.49 0.99 10.79
C SER A 64 11.51 0.53 9.75
N LYS A 65 11.13 -0.35 8.83
CA LYS A 65 12.02 -0.91 7.78
C LYS A 65 11.70 -0.29 6.43
N PRO A 66 12.71 -0.06 5.56
CA PRO A 66 12.45 0.42 4.20
C PRO A 66 11.58 -0.57 3.44
N MET A 67 10.52 -0.06 2.79
CA MET A 67 9.66 -0.86 1.95
C MET A 67 10.34 -1.09 0.60
N GLN A 68 10.76 -2.32 0.33
CA GLN A 68 11.40 -2.73 -0.93
C GLN A 68 10.45 -3.59 -1.80
N GLN A 69 9.14 -3.45 -1.66
CA GLN A 69 8.21 -4.27 -2.43
C GLN A 69 7.66 -3.52 -3.64
N GLU A 70 7.93 -4.07 -4.82
CA GLU A 70 7.23 -3.74 -6.06
C GLU A 70 5.78 -4.23 -5.96
N VAL A 71 4.87 -3.29 -5.73
CA VAL A 71 3.44 -3.54 -5.88
C VAL A 71 3.00 -2.84 -7.16
N THR A 72 2.82 -3.60 -8.23
CA THR A 72 2.23 -3.03 -9.45
C THR A 72 0.77 -2.68 -9.21
N PRO A 73 0.38 -1.42 -9.41
CA PRO A 73 -1.03 -1.05 -9.33
C PRO A 73 -1.79 -1.76 -10.45
N LYS A 74 -2.72 -2.66 -10.09
CA LYS A 74 -3.75 -3.09 -11.02
C LYS A 74 -4.80 -1.99 -11.11
N GLU A 75 -5.50 -1.91 -12.23
CA GLU A 75 -6.71 -1.10 -12.40
C GLU A 75 -7.74 -1.47 -11.34
N THR A 76 -7.77 -0.72 -10.24
CA THR A 76 -8.60 -0.98 -9.06
C THR A 76 -9.27 0.30 -8.63
N VAL A 77 -10.35 0.16 -7.90
CA VAL A 77 -11.15 1.29 -7.40
C VAL A 77 -10.33 2.19 -6.45
N SER A 78 -9.30 1.65 -5.78
CA SER A 78 -8.37 2.40 -4.94
C SER A 78 -7.03 1.68 -4.87
N VAL A 79 -6.01 2.28 -5.50
CA VAL A 79 -4.63 1.78 -5.49
C VAL A 79 -4.06 1.76 -4.07
N GLU A 80 -4.36 2.78 -3.27
CA GLU A 80 -3.89 2.94 -1.90
C GLU A 80 -4.44 1.84 -0.99
N TYR A 81 -5.74 1.51 -1.13
CA TYR A 81 -6.37 0.45 -0.36
C TYR A 81 -5.74 -0.91 -0.66
N ASN A 82 -5.49 -1.17 -1.94
CA ASN A 82 -4.88 -2.41 -2.39
C ASN A 82 -3.45 -2.56 -1.91
N TRP A 83 -2.68 -1.47 -1.91
CA TRP A 83 -1.32 -1.47 -1.39
C TRP A 83 -1.31 -1.76 0.12
N LEU A 84 -2.15 -1.06 0.89
CA LEU A 84 -2.29 -1.32 2.32
C LEU A 84 -2.66 -2.79 2.60
N GLY A 85 -3.59 -3.34 1.82
CA GLY A 85 -3.99 -4.75 1.93
C GLY A 85 -2.89 -5.72 1.54
N THR A 86 -2.04 -5.37 0.58
CA THR A 86 -0.87 -6.19 0.21
C THR A 86 0.17 -6.20 1.32
N LEU A 87 0.46 -5.04 1.91
CA LEU A 87 1.37 -4.94 3.06
C LEU A 87 0.86 -5.76 4.27
N PHE A 88 -0.45 -5.74 4.51
CA PHE A 88 -1.06 -6.55 5.55
C PHE A 88 -0.96 -8.06 5.29
N ARG A 89 -1.26 -8.50 4.07
CA ARG A 89 -1.16 -9.93 3.68
C ARG A 89 0.26 -10.48 3.72
N ASN A 90 1.24 -9.61 3.53
CA ASN A 90 2.66 -9.96 3.57
C ASN A 90 3.25 -9.80 4.99
N ASP A 91 2.41 -9.74 6.02
CA ASP A 91 2.80 -9.60 7.43
C ASP A 91 3.74 -8.41 7.73
N LEU A 92 3.78 -7.41 6.84
CA LEU A 92 4.55 -6.18 7.05
C LEU A 92 3.83 -5.19 7.95
N LEU A 93 2.52 -5.36 8.11
CA LEU A 93 1.66 -4.58 9.00
C LEU A 93 0.81 -5.51 9.85
N SER A 94 0.79 -5.26 11.14
CA SER A 94 -0.17 -5.88 12.05
C SER A 94 -1.58 -5.30 11.84
N ILE A 95 -2.60 -6.04 12.27
CA ILE A 95 -4.00 -5.58 12.23
C ILE A 95 -4.19 -4.22 12.93
N LYS A 96 -3.50 -4.01 14.07
CA LYS A 96 -3.57 -2.75 14.82
C LYS A 96 -3.03 -1.57 14.00
N GLN A 97 -1.91 -1.76 13.31
CA GLN A 97 -1.33 -0.73 12.43
C GLN A 97 -2.23 -0.42 11.24
N VAL A 98 -2.80 -1.45 10.60
CA VAL A 98 -3.75 -1.25 9.49
C VAL A 98 -4.98 -0.45 9.92
N VAL A 99 -5.58 -0.80 11.07
CA VAL A 99 -6.73 -0.08 11.63
C VAL A 99 -6.37 1.38 11.93
N GLU A 100 -5.20 1.63 12.51
CA GLU A 100 -4.74 2.98 12.82
C GLU A 100 -4.45 3.82 11.56
N ILE A 101 -3.79 3.24 10.56
CA ILE A 101 -3.55 3.90 9.27
C ILE A 101 -4.89 4.25 8.58
N LYS A 102 -5.82 3.32 8.52
CA LYS A 102 -7.18 3.57 7.97
C LYS A 102 -7.88 4.69 8.71
N ARG A 103 -7.81 4.70 10.04
CA ARG A 103 -8.41 5.76 10.87
C ARG A 103 -7.82 7.13 10.55
N LYS A 104 -6.48 7.23 10.52
CA LYS A 104 -5.76 8.48 10.21
C LYS A 104 -6.11 9.00 8.81
N ILE A 105 -6.15 8.13 7.81
CA ILE A 105 -6.52 8.49 6.43
C ILE A 105 -7.95 9.03 6.36
N LYS A 106 -8.91 8.33 6.97
CA LYS A 106 -10.32 8.77 6.99
C LYS A 106 -10.48 10.14 7.65
N VAL A 107 -9.83 10.36 8.78
CA VAL A 107 -9.87 11.65 9.49
C VAL A 107 -9.27 12.77 8.63
N GLU A 108 -8.16 12.50 7.95
CA GLU A 108 -7.49 13.47 7.09
C GLU A 108 -8.33 13.83 5.86
N VAL A 109 -8.92 12.84 5.19
CA VAL A 109 -9.82 13.08 4.04
C VAL A 109 -11.04 13.90 4.44
N LEU A 110 -11.67 13.59 5.58
CA LEU A 110 -12.81 14.35 6.07
C LEU A 110 -12.42 15.77 6.48
N PHE A 111 -11.24 15.96 7.08
CA PHE A 111 -10.73 17.30 7.39
C PHE A 111 -10.57 18.13 6.11
N ASP A 112 -9.95 17.56 5.06
CA ASP A 112 -9.79 18.26 3.78
C ASP A 112 -11.14 18.65 3.17
N LEU A 113 -12.12 17.76 3.22
CA LEU A 113 -13.47 18.05 2.76
C LEU A 113 -14.13 19.17 3.58
N PHE A 114 -14.01 19.18 4.92
CA PHE A 114 -14.55 20.27 5.75
C PHE A 114 -13.92 21.62 5.42
N GLN A 115 -12.61 21.64 5.18
CA GLN A 115 -11.92 22.85 4.75
C GLN A 115 -12.45 23.36 3.41
N ILE A 116 -12.59 22.48 2.42
CA ILE A 116 -13.09 22.86 1.08
C ILE A 116 -14.54 23.32 1.13
N PHE A 117 -15.39 22.64 1.89
CA PHE A 117 -16.79 23.09 2.12
C PHE A 117 -16.89 24.44 2.81
N HIS A 118 -15.92 24.78 3.66
CA HIS A 118 -15.87 26.10 4.29
C HIS A 118 -15.66 27.20 3.24
N PHE A 119 -14.69 27.00 2.32
CA PHE A 119 -14.42 27.97 1.26
C PHE A 119 -15.59 28.18 0.28
N GLN A 120 -16.41 27.15 0.04
CA GLN A 120 -17.62 27.30 -0.81
C GLN A 120 -18.68 28.22 -0.20
N GLY A 121 -18.69 28.38 1.13
CA GLY A 121 -19.64 29.23 1.84
C GLY A 121 -19.24 30.71 1.90
N GLU A 122 -18.00 31.07 1.59
CA GLU A 122 -17.48 32.43 1.65
C GLU A 122 -17.39 33.03 0.23
N VAL A 123 -18.37 33.86 -0.13
CA VAL A 123 -18.36 34.62 -1.38
C VAL A 123 -17.20 35.60 -1.35
N GLY A 124 -16.22 35.42 -2.25
CA GLY A 124 -15.08 36.33 -2.43
C GLY A 124 -13.74 35.87 -1.83
N SER A 125 -13.62 34.64 -1.33
CA SER A 125 -12.31 34.09 -0.96
C SER A 125 -11.54 33.65 -2.22
N LYS A 126 -10.23 33.99 -2.29
CA LYS A 126 -9.35 33.57 -3.41
C LYS A 126 -9.35 32.06 -3.64
N SER A 127 -9.60 31.25 -2.61
CA SER A 127 -9.68 29.79 -2.66
C SER A 127 -11.08 29.27 -3.04
N GLY A 128 -12.14 30.04 -2.80
CA GLY A 128 -13.54 29.62 -3.06
C GLY A 128 -13.97 29.75 -4.51
N GLU A 129 -13.28 30.55 -5.32
CA GLU A 129 -13.61 30.74 -6.75
C GLU A 129 -13.42 29.49 -7.59
N ASN A 130 -12.59 28.55 -7.14
CA ASN A 130 -12.25 27.32 -7.87
C ASN A 130 -12.89 26.03 -7.34
N THR A 131 -13.81 26.10 -6.37
CA THR A 131 -14.41 24.91 -5.79
C THR A 131 -15.94 24.96 -5.89
N GLU A 132 -16.52 23.98 -6.54
CA GLU A 132 -17.95 23.70 -6.56
C GLU A 132 -18.11 22.19 -6.40
N LEU A 133 -18.48 21.75 -5.21
CA LEU A 133 -18.59 20.33 -4.88
C LEU A 133 -20.01 19.84 -5.12
N SER A 134 -20.12 18.66 -5.70
CA SER A 134 -21.33 17.86 -5.74
C SER A 134 -21.01 16.48 -5.17
N TRP A 135 -22.02 15.79 -4.63
CA TRP A 135 -21.85 14.41 -4.18
C TRP A 135 -23.00 13.55 -4.66
N GLU A 136 -22.69 12.27 -4.88
CA GLU A 136 -23.59 11.27 -5.40
C GLU A 136 -23.36 9.92 -4.71
N TRP A 137 -24.45 9.26 -4.32
CA TRP A 137 -24.40 7.95 -3.71
C TRP A 137 -24.47 6.82 -4.73
N PHE A 138 -23.54 5.88 -4.64
CA PHE A 138 -23.49 4.67 -5.45
C PHE A 138 -23.70 3.44 -4.56
N PRO A 139 -24.91 2.82 -4.57
CA PRO A 139 -25.20 1.67 -3.72
C PRO A 139 -24.39 0.44 -4.14
N ASN A 140 -24.06 -0.43 -3.17
CA ASN A 140 -23.34 -1.68 -3.35
C ASN A 140 -21.91 -1.58 -3.93
N VAL A 141 -21.37 -0.39 -4.10
CA VAL A 141 -19.97 -0.19 -4.49
C VAL A 141 -19.10 -0.41 -3.26
N ARG A 142 -18.10 -1.29 -3.37
CA ARG A 142 -17.15 -1.61 -2.30
C ARG A 142 -15.72 -1.33 -2.76
N THR A 143 -14.83 -1.12 -1.80
CA THR A 143 -13.40 -1.25 -2.02
C THR A 143 -13.12 -2.71 -2.33
N ASP A 144 -12.40 -2.99 -3.39
CA ASP A 144 -12.11 -4.28 -4.02
C ASP A 144 -12.46 -5.57 -3.23
N ASN A 145 -13.12 -6.54 -3.89
CA ASN A 145 -13.54 -7.83 -3.30
C ASN A 145 -12.37 -8.78 -2.99
N TYR A 146 -11.15 -8.47 -3.41
CA TYR A 146 -10.00 -9.37 -3.36
C TYR A 146 -9.07 -9.17 -2.16
N ILE A 147 -9.24 -8.06 -1.41
CA ILE A 147 -8.36 -7.73 -0.29
C ILE A 147 -9.20 -7.68 0.99
N HIS A 148 -9.16 -8.76 1.75
CA HIS A 148 -9.75 -8.80 3.09
C HIS A 148 -8.88 -8.01 4.09
N ILE A 149 -8.93 -6.68 4.01
CA ILE A 149 -8.53 -5.88 5.16
C ILE A 149 -9.64 -6.07 6.20
N PRO A 150 -9.29 -6.42 7.46
CA PRO A 150 -10.29 -6.60 8.50
C PRO A 150 -11.23 -5.40 8.61
N PRO A 151 -12.53 -5.64 8.79
CA PRO A 151 -13.47 -4.54 9.01
C PRO A 151 -13.03 -3.73 10.22
N ASP A 152 -13.25 -2.43 10.14
CA ASP A 152 -12.90 -1.49 11.21
C ASP A 152 -13.86 -1.66 12.40
N LEU A 153 -13.60 -2.65 13.23
CA LEU A 153 -14.40 -2.93 14.42
C LEU A 153 -14.08 -1.96 15.57
N ALA A 154 -12.90 -1.34 15.55
CA ALA A 154 -12.39 -0.55 16.66
C ALA A 154 -12.89 0.90 16.67
N ASN A 155 -13.22 1.50 15.51
CA ASN A 155 -13.63 2.91 15.42
C ASN A 155 -15.00 3.02 14.75
N SER A 156 -15.95 3.66 15.41
CA SER A 156 -17.23 3.95 14.79
C SER A 156 -17.08 5.07 13.74
N SER A 157 -17.92 5.06 12.71
CA SER A 157 -17.96 6.16 11.73
C SER A 157 -18.17 7.51 12.41
N GLN A 158 -18.97 7.53 13.48
CA GLN A 158 -19.25 8.73 14.27
C GLN A 158 -17.99 9.26 14.97
N GLU A 159 -17.15 8.40 15.52
CA GLU A 159 -15.87 8.81 16.14
C GLU A 159 -14.94 9.46 15.13
N VAL A 160 -14.78 8.84 13.95
CA VAL A 160 -13.95 9.38 12.86
C VAL A 160 -14.46 10.76 12.41
N MET A 161 -15.77 10.91 12.24
CA MET A 161 -16.41 12.21 11.92
C MET A 161 -16.15 13.24 13.01
N THR A 162 -16.35 12.88 14.27
CA THR A 162 -16.12 13.75 15.42
C THR A 162 -14.67 14.21 15.51
N MET A 163 -13.71 13.29 15.29
CA MET A 163 -12.29 13.63 15.29
C MET A 163 -11.93 14.63 14.18
N ALA A 164 -12.42 14.41 12.97
CA ALA A 164 -12.19 15.32 11.85
C ALA A 164 -12.81 16.72 12.11
N GLN A 165 -14.05 16.77 12.63
CA GLN A 165 -14.70 18.02 13.02
C GLN A 165 -13.95 18.77 14.12
N GLN A 166 -13.45 18.06 15.12
CA GLN A 166 -12.65 18.66 16.21
C GLN A 166 -11.32 19.21 15.68
N GLN A 167 -10.65 18.50 14.78
CA GLN A 167 -9.41 18.98 14.15
C GLN A 167 -9.68 20.23 13.31
N TRP A 168 -10.73 20.24 12.49
CA TRP A 168 -11.15 21.40 11.71
C TRP A 168 -11.45 22.59 12.61
N LYS A 169 -12.25 22.40 13.66
CA LYS A 169 -12.59 23.47 14.61
C LYS A 169 -11.35 24.09 15.29
N LYS A 170 -10.37 23.26 15.68
CA LYS A 170 -9.09 23.77 16.24
C LYS A 170 -8.30 24.56 15.20
N TRP A 171 -8.30 24.11 13.96
CA TRP A 171 -7.65 24.79 12.84
C TRP A 171 -8.28 26.17 12.59
N GLU A 172 -9.59 26.21 12.56
CA GLU A 172 -10.39 27.44 12.43
C GLU A 172 -10.14 28.42 13.60
N GLN A 173 -10.15 27.93 14.83
CA GLN A 173 -9.87 28.73 16.04
C GLN A 173 -8.44 29.28 16.06
N ALA A 174 -7.49 28.61 15.45
CA ALA A 174 -6.12 29.07 15.29
C ALA A 174 -5.95 30.16 14.20
N GLY A 175 -7.04 30.52 13.48
CA GLY A 175 -7.00 31.51 12.39
C GLY A 175 -6.30 30.99 11.13
N LEU A 176 -6.32 29.66 10.91
CA LEU A 176 -5.63 28.99 9.81
C LEU A 176 -6.58 28.54 8.70
N LYS A 177 -7.81 29.07 8.63
CA LYS A 177 -8.83 28.67 7.66
C LYS A 177 -8.29 28.61 6.22
N GLU A 178 -7.55 29.66 5.81
CA GLU A 178 -6.99 29.80 4.45
C GLU A 178 -5.71 28.97 4.22
N CYS A 179 -5.14 28.38 5.26
CA CYS A 179 -3.92 27.60 5.15
C CYS A 179 -4.25 26.14 4.81
N LEU A 180 -3.80 25.67 3.67
CA LEU A 180 -4.00 24.28 3.24
C LEU A 180 -2.84 23.41 3.76
N PRO A 181 -3.10 22.39 4.62
CA PRO A 181 -2.03 21.56 5.17
C PRO A 181 -1.27 20.73 4.13
N ASN A 182 -1.83 20.60 2.94
CA ASN A 182 -1.23 19.91 1.79
C ASN A 182 -0.28 20.80 0.99
N GLN A 183 -0.18 22.10 1.31
CA GLN A 183 0.80 22.99 0.67
C GLN A 183 2.18 22.85 1.30
N ALA A 184 3.20 23.10 0.49
CA ALA A 184 4.60 23.04 0.85
C ALA A 184 5.14 24.45 1.19
N PRO A 185 5.63 24.69 2.40
CA PRO A 185 6.25 25.98 2.74
C PRO A 185 7.62 26.13 2.09
N MET A 186 7.84 27.27 1.46
CA MET A 186 9.11 27.66 0.88
C MET A 186 9.59 28.97 1.50
N MET A 187 10.87 29.00 1.88
CA MET A 187 11.51 30.19 2.42
C MET A 187 11.79 31.20 1.31
N THR A 188 11.26 32.42 1.45
CA THR A 188 11.45 33.54 0.50
C THR A 188 12.47 34.56 1.01
N ASP A 189 12.53 34.77 2.34
CA ASP A 189 13.48 35.70 2.97
C ASP A 189 14.24 34.98 4.08
N ALA A 190 15.37 34.37 3.70
CA ALA A 190 16.22 33.61 4.61
C ALA A 190 16.91 34.49 5.67
N GLU A 191 17.30 35.73 5.30
CA GLU A 191 18.02 36.60 6.21
C GLU A 191 17.11 37.11 7.34
N SER A 192 15.88 37.50 7.05
CA SER A 192 14.91 37.89 8.08
C SER A 192 14.57 36.73 9.03
N ILE A 193 14.43 35.50 8.53
CA ILE A 193 14.20 34.33 9.37
C ILE A 193 15.42 34.03 10.23
N LYS A 194 16.64 34.14 9.69
CA LYS A 194 17.89 33.93 10.42
C LYS A 194 18.06 34.93 11.59
N GLN A 195 17.71 36.18 11.35
CA GLN A 195 17.76 37.22 12.43
C GLN A 195 16.68 36.99 13.49
N ALA A 196 15.54 36.42 13.14
CA ALA A 196 14.41 36.21 14.04
C ALA A 196 14.47 34.88 14.80
N THR A 197 15.44 34.02 14.52
CA THR A 197 15.52 32.66 15.10
C THR A 197 16.93 32.33 15.60
N ALA A 198 17.03 31.40 16.56
CA ALA A 198 18.33 30.87 16.98
C ALA A 198 19.01 30.12 15.81
N ALA A 199 20.34 30.15 15.74
CA ALA A 199 21.12 29.53 14.66
C ALA A 199 20.77 28.06 14.40
N GLN A 200 20.62 27.23 15.43
CA GLN A 200 20.22 25.85 15.32
C GLN A 200 18.79 25.67 14.73
N THR A 201 17.89 26.59 15.11
CA THR A 201 16.50 26.58 14.58
C THR A 201 16.49 26.98 13.12
N PHE A 202 17.27 28.00 12.76
CA PHE A 202 17.40 28.43 11.36
C PHE A 202 17.91 27.30 10.45
N GLU A 203 18.96 26.60 10.86
CA GLU A 203 19.48 25.47 10.04
C GLU A 203 18.45 24.35 9.85
N LYS A 204 17.65 24.05 10.87
CA LYS A 204 16.53 23.10 10.74
C LYS A 204 15.44 23.63 9.80
N LEU A 205 15.05 24.89 9.93
CA LEU A 205 14.05 25.51 9.05
C LEU A 205 14.52 25.54 7.60
N LYS A 206 15.81 25.85 7.35
CA LYS A 206 16.41 25.83 6.03
C LYS A 206 16.32 24.47 5.34
N GLN A 207 16.45 23.38 6.09
CA GLN A 207 16.29 22.01 5.57
C GLN A 207 14.82 21.65 5.28
N LEU A 208 13.88 22.13 6.07
CA LEU A 208 12.46 21.78 5.98
C LEU A 208 11.69 22.67 4.99
N LEU A 209 12.01 23.96 4.92
CA LEU A 209 11.24 24.96 4.17
C LEU A 209 11.76 25.12 2.73
N THR A 210 11.86 24.00 2.01
CA THR A 210 12.40 23.94 0.64
C THR A 210 11.32 23.97 -0.44
N GLY A 211 10.04 23.99 -0.07
CA GLY A 211 8.93 23.86 -1.01
C GLY A 211 8.72 22.44 -1.57
N LYS A 212 9.35 21.40 -0.98
CA LYS A 212 9.26 20.00 -1.45
C LYS A 212 8.40 19.10 -0.58
N GLN A 213 8.15 19.51 0.65
CA GLN A 213 7.40 18.77 1.66
C GLN A 213 6.19 19.59 2.11
N THR A 214 5.05 18.94 2.25
CA THR A 214 3.84 19.59 2.76
C THR A 214 3.97 19.86 4.26
N LEU A 215 3.10 20.73 4.81
CA LEU A 215 3.02 20.95 6.26
C LEU A 215 2.79 19.66 7.03
N ARG A 216 1.99 18.74 6.47
CA ARG A 216 1.76 17.41 7.04
C ARG A 216 3.00 16.52 7.01
N ASP A 217 3.79 16.59 5.94
CA ASP A 217 5.05 15.84 5.85
C ASP A 217 6.06 16.33 6.89
N ILE A 218 6.18 17.66 7.03
CA ILE A 218 7.04 18.29 8.03
C ILE A 218 6.59 17.92 9.46
N ALA A 219 5.28 17.87 9.69
CA ALA A 219 4.73 17.46 10.99
C ALA A 219 5.18 16.04 11.37
N VAL A 220 5.10 15.09 10.43
CA VAL A 220 5.57 13.72 10.63
C VAL A 220 7.08 13.66 10.84
N GLU A 221 7.85 14.35 10.02
CA GLU A 221 9.32 14.37 10.12
C GLU A 221 9.80 14.94 11.46
N THR A 222 9.15 16.01 11.92
CA THR A 222 9.46 16.64 13.20
C THR A 222 8.81 15.99 14.42
N LYS A 223 7.98 14.94 14.21
CA LYS A 223 7.18 14.25 15.25
C LYS A 223 6.29 15.21 16.04
N ARG A 224 5.73 16.19 15.37
CA ARG A 224 4.78 17.17 15.91
C ARG A 224 3.43 17.04 15.25
N ASP A 225 2.40 17.61 15.87
CA ASP A 225 1.10 17.71 15.20
C ASP A 225 1.13 18.83 14.14
N VAL A 226 0.30 18.68 13.11
CA VAL A 226 0.28 19.59 11.97
C VAL A 226 -0.17 21.01 12.35
N LEU A 227 -1.06 21.13 13.32
CA LEU A 227 -1.53 22.44 13.81
C LEU A 227 -0.38 23.23 14.44
N SER A 228 0.38 22.59 15.34
CA SER A 228 1.54 23.22 16.00
C SER A 228 2.63 23.65 15.01
N VAL A 229 2.91 22.80 13.99
CA VAL A 229 3.86 23.13 12.93
C VAL A 229 3.37 24.34 12.13
N THR A 230 2.11 24.32 11.73
CA THR A 230 1.52 25.39 10.92
C THR A 230 1.48 26.70 11.69
N GLN A 231 1.07 26.69 12.96
CA GLN A 231 1.07 27.89 13.81
C GLN A 231 2.47 28.50 13.94
N ALA A 232 3.50 27.68 14.10
CA ALA A 232 4.88 28.16 14.20
C ALA A 232 5.36 28.85 12.90
N LEU A 233 4.90 28.37 11.73
CA LEU A 233 5.28 28.90 10.43
C LEU A 233 4.37 30.06 9.98
N TRP A 234 3.14 30.12 10.47
CA TRP A 234 2.14 31.11 10.07
C TRP A 234 2.57 32.56 10.35
N GLY A 235 3.34 32.78 11.44
CA GLY A 235 3.91 34.08 11.76
C GLY A 235 4.90 34.57 10.70
N PHE A 236 5.70 33.68 10.13
CA PHE A 236 6.65 34.00 9.05
C PHE A 236 5.92 34.26 7.73
N TYR A 237 4.88 33.44 7.43
CA TYR A 237 4.03 33.65 6.26
C TYR A 237 3.37 35.03 6.27
N LYS A 238 2.77 35.46 7.40
CA LYS A 238 2.15 36.78 7.53
C LYS A 238 3.13 37.96 7.33
N LYS A 239 4.42 37.73 7.58
CA LYS A 239 5.48 38.71 7.35
C LYS A 239 6.03 38.67 5.92
N GLY A 240 5.56 37.76 5.08
CA GLY A 240 6.06 37.58 3.70
C GLY A 240 7.41 36.88 3.61
N TRP A 241 7.89 36.25 4.69
CA TRP A 241 9.16 35.54 4.71
C TRP A 241 9.06 34.08 4.24
N LEU A 242 7.82 33.58 4.13
CA LEU A 242 7.47 32.27 3.57
C LEU A 242 6.37 32.43 2.54
N GLU A 243 6.36 31.54 1.57
CA GLU A 243 5.20 31.27 0.71
C GLU A 243 4.78 29.80 0.83
N PHE A 244 3.52 29.54 0.54
CA PHE A 244 2.98 28.18 0.45
C PHE A 244 2.74 27.83 -1.01
N LYS A 245 3.26 26.70 -1.47
CA LYS A 245 3.16 26.20 -2.85
C LYS A 245 2.39 24.91 -2.92
N ASP A 246 1.58 24.79 -3.96
CA ASP A 246 1.04 23.50 -4.33
C ASP A 246 2.14 22.64 -4.95
N ILE A 247 2.19 21.39 -4.56
CA ILE A 247 3.15 20.41 -5.09
C ILE A 247 2.38 19.18 -5.58
N PRO A 248 2.87 18.45 -6.59
CA PRO A 248 2.22 17.24 -7.06
C PRO A 248 2.23 16.15 -5.99
N ASP A 249 1.31 15.20 -6.14
CA ASP A 249 1.35 13.97 -5.35
C ASP A 249 2.64 13.18 -5.66
N LEU A 250 2.92 12.17 -4.86
CA LEU A 250 3.98 11.22 -5.16
C LEU A 250 3.56 10.36 -6.35
N ASP A 251 4.51 10.08 -7.24
CA ASP A 251 4.28 9.07 -8.26
C ASP A 251 4.57 7.65 -7.70
N TRP A 252 3.91 6.68 -8.29
CA TRP A 252 4.00 5.29 -7.84
C TRP A 252 5.42 4.71 -8.03
N GLU A 253 6.10 5.07 -9.10
CA GLU A 253 7.45 4.61 -9.40
C GLU A 253 8.45 5.12 -8.36
N THR A 254 8.33 6.36 -7.94
CA THR A 254 9.15 6.97 -6.88
C THR A 254 8.95 6.25 -5.54
N LEU A 255 7.72 5.83 -5.22
CA LEU A 255 7.43 5.10 -3.99
C LEU A 255 8.03 3.69 -3.97
N THR A 256 8.04 3.00 -5.10
CA THR A 256 8.52 1.61 -5.23
C THR A 256 10.03 1.51 -5.45
N GLN A 257 10.67 2.51 -6.05
CA GLN A 257 12.12 2.52 -6.34
C GLN A 257 13.01 2.91 -5.14
N GLY A 258 12.43 3.17 -3.96
CA GLY A 258 13.22 3.35 -2.72
C GLY A 258 14.02 4.65 -2.63
N SER A 259 13.83 5.62 -3.52
CA SER A 259 14.58 6.89 -3.53
C SER A 259 14.29 7.81 -2.35
N TYR A 260 13.25 7.56 -1.57
CA TYR A 260 12.90 8.35 -0.38
C TYR A 260 13.50 7.84 0.93
N CYS A 261 14.24 6.75 0.93
CA CYS A 261 14.86 6.18 2.15
C CYS A 261 16.35 6.44 2.30
N SER A 262 16.95 7.31 1.52
CA SER A 262 18.40 7.59 1.62
C SER A 262 18.67 9.06 1.90
N ILE A 263 18.54 9.49 3.16
CA ILE A 263 19.37 10.56 3.72
C ILE A 263 20.56 9.87 4.40
N ASN A 264 21.46 9.34 3.58
CA ASN A 264 22.87 9.18 3.89
C ASN A 264 23.66 9.06 2.58
N PRO A 265 24.50 10.04 2.23
CA PRO A 265 25.33 9.95 1.05
C PRO A 265 26.58 9.15 1.37
N SER A 266 26.55 7.84 1.27
CA SER A 266 27.75 7.01 1.11
C SER A 266 27.34 5.55 0.96
N ARG A 267 27.17 5.11 -0.26
CA ARG A 267 27.67 3.88 -0.84
C ARG A 267 26.88 3.51 -2.08
N SER A 268 27.38 3.94 -3.21
CA SER A 268 27.17 3.27 -4.48
C SER A 268 27.64 1.81 -4.35
N SER A 269 26.72 0.87 -4.35
CA SER A 269 27.01 -0.48 -4.73
C SER A 269 25.93 -0.92 -5.73
N GLN A 270 26.34 -0.98 -6.98
CA GLN A 270 25.69 -1.76 -8.01
C GLN A 270 25.51 -3.18 -7.48
N ASN A 271 24.29 -3.52 -7.12
CA ASN A 271 23.91 -4.91 -6.89
C ASN A 271 22.86 -5.25 -7.96
N SER A 272 23.30 -5.87 -9.03
CA SER A 272 22.45 -6.59 -9.95
C SER A 272 21.71 -7.66 -9.14
N GLN A 273 20.42 -7.43 -8.80
CA GLN A 273 19.61 -8.44 -8.14
C GLN A 273 19.53 -9.67 -9.05
N LYS A 274 20.08 -10.79 -8.60
CA LYS A 274 19.91 -12.09 -9.23
C LYS A 274 18.42 -12.40 -9.28
N LYS A 275 17.81 -12.38 -10.45
CA LYS A 275 16.43 -12.85 -10.64
C LYS A 275 16.39 -14.36 -10.40
N PHE A 276 15.52 -14.80 -9.51
CA PHE A 276 15.31 -16.23 -9.27
C PHE A 276 14.52 -16.86 -10.40
N LEU A 277 14.99 -18.02 -10.89
CA LEU A 277 14.29 -18.81 -11.91
C LEU A 277 13.42 -19.87 -11.25
N VAL A 278 12.14 -19.83 -11.50
CA VAL A 278 11.16 -20.80 -11.00
C VAL A 278 10.69 -21.69 -12.16
N ALA A 279 10.72 -22.99 -11.97
CA ALA A 279 10.15 -23.93 -12.94
C ALA A 279 8.73 -24.37 -12.53
N CYS A 280 7.84 -24.42 -13.49
CA CYS A 280 6.50 -24.99 -13.34
C CYS A 280 6.36 -26.20 -14.30
N VAL A 281 6.13 -27.39 -13.73
CA VAL A 281 5.98 -28.64 -14.45
C VAL A 281 4.53 -29.12 -14.30
N ASP A 282 3.78 -29.07 -15.38
CA ASP A 282 2.35 -29.43 -15.41
C ASP A 282 1.95 -29.72 -16.87
N ASP A 283 1.27 -30.82 -17.14
CA ASP A 283 0.86 -31.22 -18.50
C ASP A 283 -0.23 -30.30 -19.09
N SER A 284 -0.90 -29.51 -18.26
CA SER A 284 -1.88 -28.52 -18.69
C SER A 284 -1.21 -27.19 -19.04
N PRO A 285 -1.21 -26.75 -20.33
CA PRO A 285 -0.67 -25.45 -20.73
C PRO A 285 -1.39 -24.28 -20.05
N GLN A 286 -2.67 -24.43 -19.73
CA GLN A 286 -3.44 -23.39 -19.03
C GLN A 286 -2.95 -23.18 -17.59
N VAL A 287 -2.62 -24.25 -16.88
CA VAL A 287 -2.07 -24.16 -15.52
C VAL A 287 -0.69 -23.54 -15.54
N THR A 288 0.21 -23.97 -16.43
CA THR A 288 1.56 -23.43 -16.54
C THR A 288 1.56 -21.97 -16.97
N GLN A 289 0.65 -21.56 -17.88
CA GLN A 289 0.49 -20.15 -18.25
C GLN A 289 0.01 -19.30 -17.07
N THR A 290 -0.99 -19.78 -16.33
CA THR A 290 -1.47 -19.09 -15.12
C THR A 290 -0.37 -18.97 -14.07
N MET A 291 0.41 -20.03 -13.85
CA MET A 291 1.56 -20.02 -12.94
C MET A 291 2.65 -19.04 -13.39
N GLU A 292 2.94 -19.01 -14.70
CA GLU A 292 3.90 -18.07 -15.27
C GLU A 292 3.48 -16.63 -15.08
N GLU A 293 2.20 -16.30 -15.33
CA GLU A 293 1.65 -14.96 -15.08
C GLU A 293 1.74 -14.58 -13.59
N ILE A 294 1.40 -15.51 -12.70
CA ILE A 294 1.50 -15.31 -11.26
C ILE A 294 2.95 -15.02 -10.84
N LEU A 295 3.89 -15.89 -11.22
CA LEU A 295 5.30 -15.81 -10.81
C LEU A 295 6.01 -14.60 -11.40
N ARG A 296 5.80 -14.31 -12.69
CA ARG A 296 6.35 -13.11 -13.33
C ARG A 296 5.84 -11.83 -12.67
N SER A 297 4.58 -11.80 -12.26
CA SER A 297 4.02 -10.66 -11.52
C SER A 297 4.59 -10.49 -10.11
N GLY A 298 5.24 -11.52 -9.56
CA GLY A 298 5.99 -11.48 -8.31
C GLY A 298 7.49 -11.19 -8.50
N GLY A 299 7.93 -10.85 -9.73
CA GLY A 299 9.33 -10.53 -10.02
C GLY A 299 10.24 -11.75 -10.28
N TYR A 300 9.67 -12.95 -10.40
CA TYR A 300 10.41 -14.18 -10.70
C TYR A 300 10.45 -14.44 -12.19
N ASP A 301 11.59 -14.94 -12.70
CA ASP A 301 11.62 -15.54 -14.02
C ASP A 301 10.98 -16.94 -13.94
N CYS A 302 10.17 -17.30 -14.94
CA CYS A 302 9.45 -18.58 -14.94
C CYS A 302 9.72 -19.35 -16.22
N ILE A 303 9.90 -20.66 -16.07
CA ILE A 303 9.93 -21.60 -17.18
C ILE A 303 8.78 -22.60 -17.03
N SER A 304 7.96 -22.73 -18.07
CA SER A 304 6.86 -23.68 -18.17
C SER A 304 7.31 -24.94 -18.88
N ILE A 305 7.05 -26.12 -18.28
CA ILE A 305 7.40 -27.44 -18.83
C ILE A 305 6.13 -28.29 -18.92
N ASN A 306 5.59 -28.44 -20.14
CA ASN A 306 4.35 -29.15 -20.38
C ASN A 306 4.55 -30.60 -20.84
N ASP A 307 5.77 -31.00 -21.12
CA ASP A 307 6.10 -32.38 -21.46
C ASP A 307 6.73 -33.09 -20.25
N PRO A 308 5.96 -33.95 -19.53
CA PRO A 308 6.45 -34.62 -18.34
C PRO A 308 7.66 -35.55 -18.59
N LEU A 309 7.76 -36.13 -19.78
CA LEU A 309 8.87 -37.01 -20.13
C LEU A 309 10.19 -36.24 -20.28
N ARG A 310 10.12 -34.99 -20.71
CA ARG A 310 11.28 -34.12 -20.85
C ARG A 310 11.57 -33.30 -19.60
N ALA A 311 10.69 -33.34 -18.60
CA ALA A 311 10.79 -32.49 -17.41
C ALA A 311 12.14 -32.63 -16.72
N SER A 312 12.57 -33.86 -16.40
CA SER A 312 13.84 -34.08 -15.70
C SER A 312 15.05 -33.55 -16.50
N ALA A 313 15.09 -33.80 -17.82
CA ALA A 313 16.18 -33.33 -18.68
C ALA A 313 16.22 -31.79 -18.78
N THR A 314 15.05 -31.16 -18.92
CA THR A 314 14.91 -29.71 -18.97
C THR A 314 15.36 -29.07 -17.67
N LEU A 315 14.89 -29.59 -16.52
CA LEU A 315 15.28 -29.11 -15.19
C LEU A 315 16.79 -29.21 -14.96
N LEU A 316 17.41 -30.32 -15.36
CA LEU A 316 18.87 -30.51 -15.27
C LEU A 316 19.65 -29.45 -16.08
N LYS A 317 19.11 -29.04 -17.22
CA LYS A 317 19.73 -28.02 -18.09
C LYS A 317 19.60 -26.61 -17.52
N VAL A 318 18.38 -26.24 -17.05
CA VAL A 318 18.08 -24.85 -16.64
C VAL A 318 18.40 -24.55 -15.19
N LYS A 319 18.45 -25.57 -14.31
CA LYS A 319 18.78 -25.47 -12.89
C LYS A 319 18.00 -24.36 -12.18
N PRO A 320 16.67 -24.47 -12.08
CA PRO A 320 15.85 -23.46 -11.42
C PRO A 320 16.15 -23.38 -9.92
N ASP A 321 15.86 -22.22 -9.32
CA ASP A 321 16.01 -21.98 -7.89
C ASP A 321 14.82 -22.57 -7.08
N LEU A 322 13.65 -22.80 -7.70
CA LEU A 322 12.46 -23.42 -7.13
C LEU A 322 11.68 -24.19 -8.20
N ILE A 323 11.02 -25.29 -7.82
CA ILE A 323 10.24 -26.12 -8.73
C ILE A 323 8.82 -26.29 -8.18
N PHE A 324 7.79 -25.88 -8.94
CA PHE A 324 6.42 -26.32 -8.77
C PHE A 324 6.17 -27.52 -9.68
N LEU A 325 5.68 -28.63 -9.14
CA LEU A 325 5.59 -29.90 -9.83
C LEU A 325 4.18 -30.51 -9.66
N ASP A 326 3.46 -30.67 -10.76
CA ASP A 326 2.20 -31.39 -10.71
C ASP A 326 2.40 -32.86 -10.35
N LEU A 327 1.47 -33.38 -9.58
CA LEU A 327 1.48 -34.76 -9.12
C LEU A 327 0.98 -35.72 -10.19
N ILE A 328 -0.11 -35.36 -10.89
CA ILE A 328 -0.84 -36.27 -11.80
C ILE A 328 -0.65 -35.80 -13.22
N MET A 329 0.22 -36.45 -13.94
CA MET A 329 0.52 -36.18 -15.35
C MET A 329 0.46 -37.47 -16.19
N PRO A 330 0.16 -37.41 -17.51
CA PRO A 330 0.20 -38.56 -18.39
C PRO A 330 1.62 -39.17 -18.43
N ASN A 331 1.67 -40.49 -18.42
CA ASN A 331 2.88 -41.29 -18.59
C ASN A 331 3.98 -41.12 -17.51
N THR A 332 3.81 -40.24 -16.54
CA THR A 332 4.73 -40.10 -15.41
C THR A 332 4.04 -39.52 -14.20
N ASN A 333 4.66 -39.66 -13.04
CA ASN A 333 4.11 -39.21 -11.77
C ASN A 333 5.09 -38.18 -11.14
N GLY A 334 4.56 -37.08 -10.61
CA GLY A 334 5.38 -36.07 -9.96
C GLY A 334 6.25 -36.62 -8.83
N TYR A 335 5.81 -37.64 -8.11
CA TYR A 335 6.63 -38.32 -7.10
C TYR A 335 7.88 -38.96 -7.69
N GLU A 336 7.80 -39.56 -8.88
CA GLU A 336 8.95 -40.16 -9.54
C GLU A 336 9.95 -39.09 -9.99
N ILE A 337 9.45 -37.99 -10.56
CA ILE A 337 10.29 -36.86 -10.96
C ILE A 337 11.00 -36.29 -9.75
N CYS A 338 10.28 -36.02 -8.65
CA CYS A 338 10.83 -35.53 -7.40
C CYS A 338 11.93 -36.45 -6.87
N SER A 339 11.64 -37.75 -6.75
CA SER A 339 12.60 -38.78 -6.28
C SER A 339 13.86 -38.86 -7.17
N LYS A 340 13.70 -38.75 -8.50
CA LYS A 340 14.83 -38.72 -9.44
C LYS A 340 15.68 -37.46 -9.26
N LEU A 341 15.07 -36.30 -9.10
CA LEU A 341 15.76 -35.03 -8.88
C LEU A 341 16.56 -35.05 -7.56
N ARG A 342 15.99 -35.57 -6.48
CA ARG A 342 16.68 -35.66 -5.18
C ARG A 342 17.93 -36.51 -5.19
N LYS A 343 18.09 -37.43 -6.15
CA LYS A 343 19.31 -38.25 -6.36
C LYS A 343 20.42 -37.44 -7.04
N VAL A 344 20.12 -36.31 -7.64
CA VAL A 344 21.08 -35.45 -8.32
C VAL A 344 21.59 -34.37 -7.37
N SER A 345 22.91 -34.27 -7.20
CA SER A 345 23.53 -33.35 -6.23
C SER A 345 23.11 -31.90 -6.38
N SER A 346 22.90 -31.41 -7.62
CA SER A 346 22.46 -30.02 -7.89
C SER A 346 21.04 -29.70 -7.45
N PHE A 347 20.19 -30.70 -7.19
CA PHE A 347 18.81 -30.50 -6.74
C PHE A 347 18.58 -30.94 -5.30
N ARG A 348 19.61 -31.29 -4.57
CA ARG A 348 19.47 -31.75 -3.19
C ARG A 348 18.81 -30.69 -2.31
N GLU A 349 19.21 -29.43 -2.49
CA GLU A 349 18.72 -28.28 -1.71
C GLU A 349 17.68 -27.43 -2.47
N THR A 350 17.44 -27.67 -3.79
CA THR A 350 16.44 -26.92 -4.55
C THR A 350 15.05 -27.22 -4.02
N PRO A 351 14.25 -26.24 -3.58
CA PRO A 351 12.90 -26.49 -3.12
C PRO A 351 12.02 -27.07 -4.21
N ILE A 352 11.28 -28.14 -3.89
CA ILE A 352 10.31 -28.79 -4.76
C ILE A 352 8.95 -28.77 -4.05
N ILE A 353 7.99 -28.09 -4.66
CA ILE A 353 6.62 -27.92 -4.17
C ILE A 353 5.69 -28.74 -5.06
N ILE A 354 4.98 -29.68 -4.47
CA ILE A 354 4.02 -30.50 -5.22
C ILE A 354 2.68 -29.82 -5.34
N LEU A 355 2.15 -29.71 -6.57
CA LEU A 355 0.80 -29.26 -6.87
C LEU A 355 -0.10 -30.48 -7.11
N THR A 356 -1.34 -30.48 -6.59
CA THR A 356 -2.22 -31.64 -6.75
C THR A 356 -3.69 -31.29 -6.64
N GLY A 357 -4.53 -32.02 -7.37
CA GLY A 357 -5.99 -31.97 -7.26
C GLY A 357 -6.59 -32.85 -6.15
N LYS A 358 -5.77 -33.58 -5.35
CA LYS A 358 -6.24 -34.49 -4.30
C LYS A 358 -5.74 -34.06 -2.94
N ASP A 359 -6.64 -33.79 -2.02
CA ASP A 359 -6.36 -33.34 -0.63
C ASP A 359 -6.27 -34.50 0.38
N GLY A 360 -5.59 -35.59 0.04
CA GLY A 360 -5.46 -36.75 0.90
C GLY A 360 -4.29 -36.64 1.91
N LEU A 361 -4.51 -37.00 3.18
CA LEU A 361 -3.43 -37.12 4.19
C LEU A 361 -2.32 -38.07 3.70
N ILE A 362 -2.68 -39.12 2.99
CA ILE A 362 -1.77 -40.11 2.40
C ILE A 362 -0.87 -39.49 1.32
N ASP A 363 -1.40 -38.58 0.53
CA ASP A 363 -0.63 -37.91 -0.54
C ASP A 363 0.38 -36.92 0.02
N ARG A 364 0.06 -36.24 1.13
CA ARG A 364 0.99 -35.39 1.88
C ARG A 364 2.15 -36.19 2.47
N MET A 365 1.86 -37.35 3.06
CA MET A 365 2.90 -38.24 3.59
C MET A 365 3.84 -38.77 2.48
N ARG A 366 3.28 -39.16 1.32
CA ARG A 366 4.05 -39.61 0.17
C ARG A 366 4.94 -38.51 -0.42
N ALA A 367 4.44 -37.29 -0.52
CA ALA A 367 5.21 -36.13 -0.96
C ALA A 367 6.45 -35.93 -0.08
N LYS A 368 6.27 -35.99 1.23
CA LYS A 368 7.35 -35.88 2.22
C LYS A 368 8.39 -37.03 2.10
N MET A 369 7.92 -38.25 1.85
CA MET A 369 8.79 -39.44 1.66
C MET A 369 9.68 -39.35 0.41
N VAL A 370 9.23 -38.70 -0.66
CA VAL A 370 10.03 -38.52 -1.89
C VAL A 370 10.92 -37.26 -1.84
N GLY A 371 10.92 -36.53 -0.74
CA GLY A 371 11.76 -35.37 -0.51
C GLY A 371 11.18 -34.05 -1.07
N ALA A 372 9.87 -33.96 -1.28
CA ALA A 372 9.23 -32.66 -1.54
C ALA A 372 9.26 -31.77 -0.27
N ASN A 373 9.42 -30.48 -0.46
CA ASN A 373 9.50 -29.51 0.64
C ASN A 373 8.09 -29.10 1.11
N GLU A 374 7.15 -28.99 0.16
CA GLU A 374 5.79 -28.57 0.47
C GLU A 374 4.78 -29.17 -0.53
N TYR A 375 3.51 -29.02 -0.21
CA TYR A 375 2.39 -29.57 -0.93
C TYR A 375 1.25 -28.55 -0.98
N ILE A 376 0.79 -28.23 -2.18
CA ILE A 376 -0.28 -27.25 -2.42
C ILE A 376 -1.41 -27.90 -3.21
N SER A 377 -2.66 -27.75 -2.73
CA SER A 377 -3.85 -28.23 -3.44
C SER A 377 -4.27 -27.29 -4.57
N LYS A 378 -4.68 -27.89 -5.70
CA LYS A 378 -5.35 -27.16 -6.78
C LYS A 378 -6.84 -26.95 -6.43
N PRO A 379 -7.47 -25.82 -6.78
CA PRO A 379 -6.98 -24.78 -7.67
C PRO A 379 -5.93 -23.87 -6.99
N VAL A 380 -4.86 -23.58 -7.74
CA VAL A 380 -3.77 -22.73 -7.23
C VAL A 380 -4.22 -21.29 -7.01
N GLN A 381 -4.03 -20.80 -5.80
CA GLN A 381 -4.32 -19.42 -5.46
C GLN A 381 -3.05 -18.58 -5.63
N ARG A 382 -3.17 -17.43 -6.31
CA ARG A 382 -2.07 -16.50 -6.55
C ARG A 382 -1.27 -16.16 -5.29
N SER A 383 -1.97 -15.84 -4.21
CA SER A 383 -1.35 -15.48 -2.92
C SER A 383 -0.51 -16.62 -2.34
N MET A 384 -0.98 -17.87 -2.47
CA MET A 384 -0.28 -19.04 -1.97
C MET A 384 0.99 -19.31 -2.78
N ILE A 385 0.93 -19.24 -4.12
CA ILE A 385 2.08 -19.45 -4.99
C ILE A 385 3.19 -18.42 -4.74
N LEU A 386 2.82 -17.13 -4.64
CA LEU A 386 3.78 -16.06 -4.39
C LEU A 386 4.39 -16.15 -2.99
N ARG A 387 3.59 -16.48 -1.98
CA ARG A 387 4.07 -16.70 -0.62
C ARG A 387 5.06 -17.86 -0.56
N THR A 388 4.70 -19.00 -1.11
CA THR A 388 5.58 -20.18 -1.14
C THR A 388 6.89 -19.86 -1.89
N ALA A 389 6.83 -19.18 -3.04
CA ALA A 389 8.04 -18.76 -3.74
C ALA A 389 8.91 -17.83 -2.88
N GLN A 390 8.31 -16.90 -2.17
CA GLN A 390 9.01 -15.98 -1.28
C GLN A 390 9.65 -16.69 -0.08
N ASP A 391 8.89 -17.57 0.59
CA ASP A 391 9.36 -18.29 1.77
C ASP A 391 10.59 -19.15 1.45
N TYR A 392 10.57 -19.85 0.31
CA TYR A 392 11.67 -20.74 -0.08
C TYR A 392 12.85 -20.06 -0.76
N LEU A 393 12.65 -18.91 -1.45
CA LEU A 393 13.71 -18.23 -2.20
C LEU A 393 14.36 -17.09 -1.43
N LEU A 394 13.58 -16.39 -0.59
CA LEU A 394 14.04 -15.19 0.12
C LEU A 394 14.25 -15.42 1.63
N ASN A 395 13.54 -16.39 2.23
CA ASN A 395 13.57 -16.66 3.68
C ASN A 395 13.84 -18.13 4.01
N PRO A 396 14.89 -18.79 3.48
CA PRO A 396 15.11 -20.23 3.66
C PRO A 396 15.31 -20.64 5.13
N SER A 397 15.70 -19.71 6.01
CA SER A 397 15.87 -19.97 7.45
C SER A 397 14.55 -20.06 8.23
N ALA A 398 13.46 -19.50 7.74
CA ALA A 398 12.17 -19.56 8.40
C ALA A 398 11.46 -20.92 8.23
N VAL A 399 11.71 -21.59 7.10
CA VAL A 399 11.09 -22.88 6.74
C VAL A 399 11.70 -24.05 7.53
N SER A 400 12.97 -23.92 8.00
CA SER A 400 13.66 -24.99 8.72
C SER A 400 13.13 -25.27 10.13
N THR A 401 12.33 -24.36 10.71
CA THR A 401 11.84 -24.46 12.10
C THR A 401 10.51 -25.19 12.20
N GLU A 402 9.67 -25.23 11.15
CA GLU A 402 8.37 -25.93 11.16
C GLU A 402 8.45 -27.43 10.78
N ILE A 403 9.61 -27.89 10.29
CA ILE A 403 9.81 -29.30 9.90
C ILE A 403 10.27 -30.15 11.12
N ALA A 404 10.66 -29.52 12.23
CA ALA A 404 11.23 -30.19 13.41
C ALA A 404 10.24 -30.31 14.61
N SER A 405 8.94 -29.95 14.42
CA SER A 405 7.92 -30.09 15.48
C SER A 405 6.79 -31.05 15.08
#